data_a5baaebe5cd592ed3e6dfd45adbba56e
#
_entry.id   a5baaebe5cd592ed3e6dfd45adbba56e
#
_cell.length_a   1.000
_cell.length_b   1.000
_cell.length_c   1.000
_cell.angle_alpha   90.00
_cell.angle_beta   90.00
_cell.angle_gamma   90.00
#
_symmetry.space_group_name_H-M   'P 1'
#
loop_
_entity.id
_entity.type
_entity.pdbx_description
1 polymer ?
#
loop_
_entity_poly.entity_id
_entity_poly.type
_entity_poly.pdbx_seq_one_letter_code
_entity_poly.pdbx_strand_id
1 'polypeptide(L)'
;HTANRRQRQMCIRDSNNCSIRVGVNAGSLEKDILEKFKEPCPEALVESAQRNIKILEDKDFFNFKISVKSSDVFLSIAAYRQLSKVTDYPLHLGITEAGSFVSGSIKSSIGLGTLLMEGIGDTIRISLSDNPTQEVKIGNEILKSLNLRNRGVKIISCPSCARQAFHVID
;
A
#
# COMPACT_ATOMS: atom_id res chain seq x y z
N HIS A 1 -2.25 16.05 -24.36
CA HIS A 1 -3.55 15.85 -23.67
C HIS A 1 -3.41 15.39 -22.20
N THR A 2 -2.45 14.56 -21.85
CA THR A 2 -2.25 14.05 -20.47
C THR A 2 -1.70 15.11 -19.52
N ALA A 3 -0.78 15.96 -19.94
CA ALA A 3 -0.20 17.01 -19.11
C ALA A 3 -1.27 18.05 -18.70
N ASN A 4 -2.12 18.51 -19.62
CA ASN A 4 -3.21 19.44 -19.31
C ASN A 4 -4.25 18.84 -18.35
N ARG A 5 -4.53 17.55 -18.43
CA ARG A 5 -5.46 16.88 -17.51
C ARG A 5 -4.91 16.80 -16.09
N ARG A 6 -3.62 16.48 -15.95
CA ARG A 6 -2.93 16.45 -14.64
C ARG A 6 -2.88 17.84 -14.01
N GLN A 7 -2.50 18.86 -14.78
CA GLN A 7 -2.47 20.24 -14.31
C GLN A 7 -3.85 20.73 -13.85
N ARG A 8 -4.91 20.45 -14.62
CA ARG A 8 -6.28 20.79 -14.24
C ARG A 8 -6.73 20.10 -12.95
N GLN A 9 -6.36 18.82 -12.76
CA GLN A 9 -6.65 18.11 -11.51
C GLN A 9 -5.92 18.73 -10.31
N MET A 10 -4.69 19.18 -10.48
CA MET A 10 -3.93 19.86 -9.43
C MET A 10 -4.60 21.19 -9.04
N CYS A 11 -4.93 22.05 -9.99
CA CYS A 11 -5.61 23.32 -9.73
C CYS A 11 -6.95 23.12 -8.98
N ILE A 12 -7.76 22.13 -9.38
CA ILE A 12 -9.02 21.81 -8.70
C ILE A 12 -8.77 21.35 -7.26
N ARG A 13 -7.73 20.55 -7.02
CA ARG A 13 -7.40 20.04 -5.70
C ARG A 13 -6.83 21.12 -4.79
N ASP A 14 -5.99 21.98 -5.33
CA ASP A 14 -5.41 23.08 -4.60
C ASP A 14 -6.48 24.08 -4.16
N SER A 15 -7.36 24.50 -5.08
CA SER A 15 -8.47 25.40 -4.77
C SER A 15 -9.49 24.86 -3.75
N ASN A 16 -9.53 23.53 -3.55
CA ASN A 16 -10.38 22.86 -2.57
C ASN A 16 -9.60 22.29 -1.37
N ASN A 17 -8.33 22.61 -1.24
CA ASN A 17 -7.43 22.09 -0.19
C ASN A 17 -7.44 20.55 -0.07
N CYS A 18 -7.48 19.87 -1.21
CA CYS A 18 -7.54 18.40 -1.29
C CYS A 18 -6.16 17.79 -1.57
N SER A 19 -5.79 16.78 -0.83
CA SER A 19 -4.56 16.03 -1.08
C SER A 19 -4.66 15.14 -2.34
N ILE A 20 -3.50 14.88 -2.97
CA ILE A 20 -3.38 13.95 -4.10
C ILE A 20 -2.70 12.67 -3.64
N ARG A 21 -3.11 11.53 -4.19
CA ARG A 21 -2.32 10.30 -4.11
C ARG A 21 -1.67 10.02 -5.46
N VAL A 22 -0.35 10.06 -5.49
CA VAL A 22 0.45 9.56 -6.60
C VAL A 22 0.46 8.04 -6.53
N GLY A 23 0.04 7.38 -7.60
CA GLY A 23 -0.04 5.92 -7.65
C GLY A 23 0.76 5.38 -8.82
N VAL A 24 1.76 4.56 -8.53
CA VAL A 24 2.52 3.78 -9.51
C VAL A 24 2.15 2.31 -9.34
N ASN A 25 1.86 1.63 -10.43
CA ASN A 25 1.58 0.19 -10.44
C ASN A 25 2.55 -0.51 -11.39
N ALA A 26 3.06 -1.66 -11.00
CA ALA A 26 3.95 -2.47 -11.82
C ALA A 26 3.37 -2.82 -13.19
N GLY A 27 2.06 -3.07 -13.26
CA GLY A 27 1.36 -3.39 -14.51
C GLY A 27 1.06 -2.20 -15.42
N SER A 28 1.43 -0.96 -15.04
CA SER A 28 1.14 0.26 -15.80
C SER A 28 2.26 1.27 -15.77
N LEU A 29 3.50 0.79 -15.75
CA LEU A 29 4.69 1.63 -15.88
C LEU A 29 4.74 2.33 -17.23
N GLU A 30 5.40 3.48 -17.28
CA GLU A 30 5.67 4.23 -18.50
C GLU A 30 6.52 3.41 -19.47
N LYS A 31 6.25 3.54 -20.79
CA LYS A 31 6.91 2.75 -21.84
C LYS A 31 8.44 2.90 -21.84
N ASP A 32 8.93 4.12 -21.69
CA ASP A 32 10.35 4.44 -21.64
C ASP A 32 11.06 3.83 -20.42
N ILE A 33 10.36 3.72 -19.28
CA ILE A 33 10.88 3.00 -18.11
C ILE A 33 10.94 1.49 -18.38
N LEU A 34 9.89 0.93 -18.99
CA LEU A 34 9.88 -0.49 -19.36
C LEU A 34 10.95 -0.82 -20.42
N GLU A 35 11.21 0.07 -21.38
CA GLU A 35 12.30 -0.09 -22.36
C GLU A 35 13.67 -0.09 -21.67
N LYS A 36 13.84 0.77 -20.64
CA LYS A 36 15.09 0.88 -19.86
C LYS A 36 15.35 -0.34 -18.99
N PHE A 37 14.33 -0.79 -18.23
CA PHE A 37 14.48 -1.86 -17.23
C PHE A 37 14.05 -3.24 -17.74
N LYS A 38 13.42 -3.32 -18.91
CA LYS A 38 12.89 -4.53 -19.59
C LYS A 38 11.72 -5.18 -18.85
N GLU A 39 11.70 -5.15 -17.53
CA GLU A 39 10.66 -5.72 -16.69
C GLU A 39 10.35 -4.81 -15.47
N PRO A 40 9.19 -4.95 -14.84
CA PRO A 40 8.89 -4.27 -13.60
C PRO A 40 9.85 -4.73 -12.49
N CYS A 41 10.68 -3.81 -11.99
CA CYS A 41 11.60 -4.03 -10.87
C CYS A 41 11.43 -2.91 -9.83
N PRO A 42 12.00 -3.04 -8.63
CA PRO A 42 11.90 -2.01 -7.59
C PRO A 42 12.39 -0.65 -8.07
N GLU A 43 13.51 -0.62 -8.80
CA GLU A 43 14.14 0.58 -9.34
C GLU A 43 13.23 1.29 -10.37
N ALA A 44 12.57 0.52 -11.23
CA ALA A 44 11.61 1.05 -12.21
C ALA A 44 10.41 1.72 -11.53
N LEU A 45 9.88 1.10 -10.47
CA LEU A 45 8.78 1.65 -9.69
C LEU A 45 9.17 2.93 -8.95
N VAL A 46 10.37 2.96 -8.38
CA VAL A 46 10.91 4.12 -7.67
C VAL A 46 11.18 5.27 -8.66
N GLU A 47 11.78 4.99 -9.82
CA GLU A 47 12.02 6.01 -10.86
C GLU A 47 10.70 6.62 -11.36
N SER A 48 9.68 5.80 -11.60
CA SER A 48 8.36 6.31 -11.98
C SER A 48 7.74 7.17 -10.88
N ALA A 49 7.87 6.76 -9.60
CA ALA A 49 7.40 7.55 -8.47
C ALA A 49 8.12 8.91 -8.39
N GLN A 50 9.44 8.94 -8.48
CA GLN A 50 10.24 10.16 -8.44
C GLN A 50 9.91 11.13 -9.59
N ARG A 51 9.68 10.63 -10.81
CA ARG A 51 9.22 11.46 -11.92
C ARG A 51 7.88 12.13 -11.63
N ASN A 52 6.95 11.39 -11.05
CA ASN A 52 5.64 11.94 -10.69
C ASN A 52 5.72 12.93 -9.52
N ILE A 53 6.58 12.69 -8.53
CA ILE A 53 6.88 13.63 -7.43
C ILE A 53 7.39 14.93 -8.02
N LYS A 54 8.43 14.88 -8.86
CA LYS A 54 9.03 16.07 -9.47
C LYS A 54 8.02 16.91 -10.25
N ILE A 55 7.09 16.28 -10.98
CA ILE A 55 6.02 17.00 -11.68
C ILE A 55 5.14 17.80 -10.72
N LEU A 56 4.89 17.30 -9.50
CA LEU A 56 4.10 18.01 -8.49
C LEU A 56 4.91 19.13 -7.85
N GLU A 57 6.16 18.87 -7.50
CA GLU A 57 7.10 19.85 -6.92
C GLU A 57 7.34 21.01 -7.88
N ASP A 58 7.56 20.75 -9.19
CA ASP A 58 7.71 21.76 -10.24
C ASP A 58 6.46 22.68 -10.40
N LYS A 59 5.35 22.30 -9.74
CA LYS A 59 4.10 23.07 -9.70
C LYS A 59 3.77 23.58 -8.30
N ASP A 60 4.73 23.58 -7.41
CA ASP A 60 4.59 24.01 -6.00
C ASP A 60 3.46 23.29 -5.25
N PHE A 61 3.16 22.03 -5.63
CA PHE A 61 2.14 21.23 -4.99
C PHE A 61 2.75 20.14 -4.11
N PHE A 62 2.67 20.29 -2.79
CA PHE A 62 3.31 19.41 -1.80
C PHE A 62 2.31 18.57 -0.97
N ASN A 63 1.00 18.84 -1.10
CA ASN A 63 -0.02 18.09 -0.37
C ASN A 63 -0.37 16.78 -1.08
N PHE A 64 0.54 15.82 -1.07
CA PHE A 64 0.33 14.52 -1.69
C PHE A 64 0.97 13.37 -0.89
N LYS A 65 0.54 12.16 -1.19
CA LYS A 65 1.13 10.91 -0.72
C LYS A 65 1.40 9.98 -1.88
N ILE A 66 2.30 9.02 -1.69
CA ILE A 66 2.81 8.15 -2.75
C ILE A 66 2.41 6.72 -2.48
N SER A 67 2.11 5.99 -3.55
CA SER A 67 1.94 4.53 -3.49
C SER A 67 2.63 3.87 -4.68
N VAL A 68 3.43 2.84 -4.41
CA VAL A 68 4.04 1.95 -5.40
C VAL A 68 3.50 0.54 -5.15
N LYS A 69 2.80 -0.02 -6.12
CA LYS A 69 2.04 -1.25 -5.92
C LYS A 69 2.36 -2.29 -6.97
N SER A 70 2.37 -3.54 -6.53
CA SER A 70 2.44 -4.72 -7.39
C SER A 70 1.51 -5.81 -6.85
N SER A 71 1.16 -6.77 -7.66
CA SER A 71 0.54 -8.04 -7.26
C SER A 71 1.58 -8.99 -6.63
N ASP A 72 2.86 -8.79 -6.92
CA ASP A 72 3.97 -9.45 -6.26
C ASP A 72 4.30 -8.74 -4.93
N VAL A 73 4.24 -9.50 -3.84
CA VAL A 73 4.47 -9.00 -2.49
C VAL A 73 5.92 -8.59 -2.28
N PHE A 74 6.87 -9.36 -2.78
CA PHE A 74 8.30 -9.10 -2.61
C PHE A 74 8.75 -7.89 -3.40
N LEU A 75 8.26 -7.75 -4.65
CA LEU A 75 8.49 -6.57 -5.47
C LEU A 75 7.95 -5.31 -4.79
N SER A 76 6.73 -5.37 -4.23
CA SER A 76 6.14 -4.26 -3.50
C SER A 76 6.98 -3.88 -2.28
N ILE A 77 7.40 -4.85 -1.45
CA ILE A 77 8.23 -4.61 -0.27
C ILE A 77 9.55 -3.95 -0.67
N ALA A 78 10.23 -4.49 -1.68
CA ALA A 78 11.51 -3.96 -2.15
C ALA A 78 11.37 -2.52 -2.67
N ALA A 79 10.32 -2.24 -3.45
CA ALA A 79 10.06 -0.90 -3.99
C ALA A 79 9.77 0.12 -2.87
N TYR A 80 8.95 -0.22 -1.86
CA TYR A 80 8.69 0.68 -0.73
C TYR A 80 9.92 0.91 0.14
N ARG A 81 10.75 -0.11 0.38
CA ARG A 81 12.03 0.04 1.09
C ARG A 81 13.01 0.97 0.37
N GLN A 82 13.06 0.91 -0.97
CA GLN A 82 13.89 1.84 -1.74
C GLN A 82 13.28 3.24 -1.73
N LEU A 83 11.97 3.35 -1.93
CA LEU A 83 11.28 4.63 -1.97
C LEU A 83 11.39 5.39 -0.64
N SER A 84 11.28 4.71 0.50
CA SER A 84 11.40 5.32 1.83
C SER A 84 12.78 5.90 2.14
N LYS A 85 13.81 5.51 1.37
CA LYS A 85 15.17 6.06 1.50
C LYS A 85 15.39 7.32 0.66
N VAL A 86 14.52 7.60 -0.29
CA VAL A 86 14.72 8.68 -1.27
C VAL A 86 13.63 9.75 -1.22
N THR A 87 12.64 9.59 -0.33
CA THR A 87 11.57 10.59 -0.13
C THR A 87 11.01 10.55 1.28
N ASP A 88 10.68 11.72 1.81
CA ASP A 88 10.01 11.90 3.11
C ASP A 88 8.48 12.07 2.97
N TYR A 89 7.95 12.03 1.75
CA TYR A 89 6.50 12.11 1.53
C TYR A 89 5.77 10.90 2.09
N PRO A 90 4.55 11.09 2.64
CA PRO A 90 3.77 10.00 3.21
C PRO A 90 3.53 8.85 2.22
N LEU A 91 3.75 7.62 2.68
CA LEU A 91 3.59 6.42 1.89
C LEU A 91 2.25 5.75 2.14
N HIS A 92 1.56 5.42 1.05
CA HIS A 92 0.30 4.70 1.07
C HIS A 92 0.49 3.25 0.63
N LEU A 93 0.57 2.36 1.61
CA LEU A 93 0.84 0.95 1.38
C LEU A 93 -0.37 0.20 0.82
N GLY A 94 -0.10 -0.80 0.02
CA GLY A 94 -1.11 -1.74 -0.46
C GLY A 94 -0.56 -2.72 -1.48
N ILE A 95 -1.08 -3.94 -1.46
CA ILE A 95 -0.84 -4.93 -2.50
C ILE A 95 -2.03 -4.86 -3.47
N THR A 96 -1.76 -4.75 -4.77
CA THR A 96 -2.82 -4.75 -5.80
C THR A 96 -3.11 -6.16 -6.26
N GLU A 97 -4.35 -6.42 -6.72
CA GLU A 97 -4.75 -7.72 -7.25
C GLU A 97 -4.42 -8.88 -6.28
N ALA A 98 -4.64 -8.65 -4.99
CA ALA A 98 -4.23 -9.61 -3.96
C ALA A 98 -5.03 -10.93 -4.02
N GLY A 99 -6.24 -10.90 -4.58
CA GLY A 99 -7.05 -12.10 -4.83
C GLY A 99 -8.28 -12.23 -3.92
N SER A 100 -8.72 -13.47 -3.68
CA SER A 100 -9.86 -13.80 -2.83
C SER A 100 -9.63 -13.39 -1.37
N PHE A 101 -10.69 -13.47 -0.56
CA PHE A 101 -10.63 -13.12 0.87
C PHE A 101 -9.43 -13.74 1.58
N VAL A 102 -9.23 -15.06 1.49
CA VAL A 102 -8.12 -15.75 2.17
C VAL A 102 -6.77 -15.36 1.57
N SER A 103 -6.60 -15.56 0.27
CA SER A 103 -5.32 -15.28 -0.42
C SER A 103 -4.92 -13.81 -0.31
N GLY A 104 -5.87 -12.90 -0.52
CA GLY A 104 -5.64 -11.47 -0.45
C GLY A 104 -5.32 -10.99 0.96
N SER A 105 -5.97 -11.57 1.98
CA SER A 105 -5.65 -11.27 3.38
C SER A 105 -4.24 -11.70 3.75
N ILE A 106 -3.82 -12.89 3.33
CA ILE A 106 -2.47 -13.42 3.59
C ILE A 106 -1.41 -12.54 2.90
N LYS A 107 -1.57 -12.27 1.59
CA LYS A 107 -0.63 -11.42 0.84
C LYS A 107 -0.52 -10.03 1.44
N SER A 108 -1.66 -9.42 1.79
CA SER A 108 -1.70 -8.10 2.41
C SER A 108 -1.05 -8.11 3.79
N SER A 109 -1.29 -9.15 4.61
CA SER A 109 -0.68 -9.27 5.93
C SER A 109 0.85 -9.41 5.85
N ILE A 110 1.36 -10.19 4.89
CA ILE A 110 2.79 -10.32 4.68
C ILE A 110 3.39 -9.00 4.20
N GLY A 111 2.85 -8.42 3.13
CA GLY A 111 3.41 -7.22 2.51
C GLY A 111 3.35 -5.99 3.41
N LEU A 112 2.15 -5.68 3.93
CA LEU A 112 1.98 -4.52 4.81
C LEU A 112 2.60 -4.77 6.18
N GLY A 113 2.47 -5.99 6.72
CA GLY A 113 3.04 -6.35 8.02
C GLY A 113 4.54 -6.15 8.05
N THR A 114 5.25 -6.63 7.03
CA THR A 114 6.71 -6.45 6.91
C THR A 114 7.09 -4.96 6.91
N LEU A 115 6.47 -4.15 6.06
CA LEU A 115 6.78 -2.73 5.94
C LEU A 115 6.44 -1.95 7.22
N LEU A 116 5.27 -2.19 7.80
CA LEU A 116 4.85 -1.52 9.03
C LEU A 116 5.72 -1.87 10.24
N MET A 117 6.25 -3.10 10.31
CA MET A 117 7.22 -3.48 11.36
C MET A 117 8.57 -2.76 11.21
N GLU A 118 8.91 -2.34 9.99
CA GLU A 118 10.10 -1.53 9.67
C GLU A 118 9.85 -0.02 9.83
N GLY A 119 8.66 0.39 10.26
CA GLY A 119 8.27 1.80 10.39
C GLY A 119 7.98 2.48 9.05
N ILE A 120 7.78 1.71 7.98
CA ILE A 120 7.49 2.23 6.64
C ILE A 120 5.98 2.21 6.41
N GLY A 121 5.41 3.38 6.11
CA GLY A 121 4.02 3.56 5.70
C GLY A 121 3.16 4.34 6.68
N ASP A 122 2.35 5.25 6.15
CA ASP A 122 1.51 6.19 6.89
C ASP A 122 0.02 5.86 6.77
N THR A 123 -0.37 5.30 5.65
CA THR A 123 -1.73 4.85 5.38
C THR A 123 -1.72 3.51 4.65
N ILE A 124 -2.75 2.70 4.84
CA ILE A 124 -2.87 1.38 4.23
C ILE A 124 -4.15 1.24 3.43
N ARG A 125 -4.13 0.36 2.44
CA ARG A 125 -5.29 -0.15 1.74
C ARG A 125 -5.17 -1.66 1.54
N ILE A 126 -6.20 -2.39 1.95
CA ILE A 126 -6.38 -3.79 1.58
C ILE A 126 -7.15 -3.84 0.25
N SER A 127 -6.86 -4.80 -0.60
CA SER A 127 -7.55 -5.03 -1.86
C SER A 127 -7.96 -6.49 -1.95
N LEU A 128 -9.27 -6.73 -1.93
CA LEU A 128 -9.85 -8.07 -1.98
C LEU A 128 -10.90 -8.13 -3.09
N SER A 129 -11.02 -9.31 -3.71
CA SER A 129 -12.16 -9.63 -4.57
C SER A 129 -13.32 -10.14 -3.69
N ASP A 130 -13.83 -9.25 -2.80
CA ASP A 130 -14.86 -9.53 -1.81
C ASP A 130 -15.60 -8.23 -1.42
N ASN A 131 -16.51 -8.33 -0.46
CA ASN A 131 -17.22 -7.16 0.08
C ASN A 131 -16.22 -6.14 0.67
N PRO A 132 -16.32 -4.85 0.30
CA PRO A 132 -15.39 -3.82 0.79
C PRO A 132 -15.30 -3.69 2.31
N THR A 133 -16.34 -4.09 3.06
CA THR A 133 -16.30 -4.10 4.52
C THR A 133 -15.26 -5.07 5.08
N GLN A 134 -14.95 -6.14 4.36
CA GLN A 134 -13.91 -7.10 4.74
C GLN A 134 -12.51 -6.49 4.61
N GLU A 135 -12.27 -5.65 3.61
CA GLU A 135 -11.00 -4.92 3.47
C GLU A 135 -10.69 -4.09 4.74
N VAL A 136 -11.71 -3.39 5.27
CA VAL A 136 -11.57 -2.58 6.49
C VAL A 136 -11.31 -3.46 7.71
N LYS A 137 -12.01 -4.60 7.83
CA LYS A 137 -11.80 -5.54 8.94
C LYS A 137 -10.37 -6.08 8.94
N ILE A 138 -9.92 -6.61 7.79
CA ILE A 138 -8.56 -7.15 7.65
C ILE A 138 -7.50 -6.06 7.91
N GLY A 139 -7.67 -4.86 7.37
CA GLY A 139 -6.77 -3.74 7.66
C GLY A 139 -6.66 -3.42 9.15
N ASN A 140 -7.78 -3.40 9.87
CA ASN A 140 -7.79 -3.20 11.32
C ASN A 140 -7.12 -4.36 12.07
N GLU A 141 -7.34 -5.61 11.66
CA GLU A 141 -6.72 -6.78 12.29
C GLU A 141 -5.19 -6.81 12.08
N ILE A 142 -4.71 -6.41 10.89
CA ILE A 142 -3.27 -6.24 10.65
C ILE A 142 -2.68 -5.20 11.61
N LEU A 143 -3.27 -4.01 11.70
CA LEU A 143 -2.79 -2.95 12.58
C LEU A 143 -2.86 -3.34 14.08
N LYS A 144 -3.89 -4.05 14.46
CA LYS A 144 -4.07 -4.57 15.82
C LYS A 144 -3.04 -5.65 16.16
N SER A 145 -2.76 -6.55 15.24
CA SER A 145 -1.75 -7.61 15.41
C SER A 145 -0.34 -7.05 15.58
N LEU A 146 -0.06 -5.91 14.96
CA LEU A 146 1.20 -5.18 15.09
C LEU A 146 1.23 -4.19 16.28
N ASN A 147 0.17 -4.13 17.09
CA ASN A 147 -0.02 -3.16 18.18
C ASN A 147 0.05 -1.67 17.73
N LEU A 148 -0.14 -1.40 16.44
CA LEU A 148 -0.17 -0.03 15.89
C LEU A 148 -1.53 0.64 16.11
N ARG A 149 -2.57 -0.14 16.34
CA ARG A 149 -3.92 0.36 16.61
C ARG A 149 -4.67 -0.55 17.58
N ASN A 150 -5.13 0.01 18.68
CA ASN A 150 -5.92 -0.72 19.67
C ASN A 150 -7.39 -0.29 19.55
N ARG A 151 -8.24 -1.15 18.99
CA ARG A 151 -9.70 -1.04 19.01
C ARG A 151 -10.31 -2.37 19.42
N GLY A 152 -11.13 -2.32 20.48
CA GLY A 152 -11.84 -3.50 20.99
C GLY A 152 -10.99 -4.47 21.78
N VAL A 153 -11.56 -5.62 22.09
CA VAL A 153 -10.94 -6.69 22.89
C VAL A 153 -9.93 -7.48 22.05
N LYS A 154 -8.79 -7.82 22.64
CA LYS A 154 -7.86 -8.78 22.06
C LYS A 154 -8.25 -10.19 22.49
N ILE A 155 -8.79 -10.97 21.57
CA ILE A 155 -9.17 -12.36 21.82
C ILE A 155 -7.95 -13.24 21.62
N ILE A 156 -7.58 -13.98 22.66
CA ILE A 156 -6.55 -15.03 22.59
C ILE A 156 -7.29 -16.35 22.82
N SER A 157 -7.29 -17.21 21.82
CA SER A 157 -7.95 -18.51 21.91
C SER A 157 -6.97 -19.61 21.52
N CYS A 158 -7.04 -20.71 22.24
CA CYS A 158 -6.29 -21.93 21.94
C CYS A 158 -7.27 -23.05 21.60
N PRO A 159 -7.16 -23.68 20.43
CA PRO A 159 -8.11 -24.72 20.00
C PRO A 159 -8.00 -26.00 20.83
N SER A 160 -6.83 -26.32 21.34
CA SER A 160 -6.61 -27.50 22.18
C SER A 160 -5.24 -27.44 22.89
N CYS A 161 -5.13 -28.09 24.03
CA CYS A 161 -3.85 -28.40 24.69
C CYS A 161 -3.96 -29.73 25.46
N ALA A 162 -2.83 -30.28 25.88
CA ALA A 162 -2.78 -31.53 26.66
C ALA A 162 -3.55 -31.50 28.00
N ARG A 163 -3.92 -30.31 28.47
CA ARG A 163 -4.69 -30.07 29.71
C ARG A 163 -6.15 -29.68 29.47
N GLN A 164 -6.64 -29.86 28.24
CA GLN A 164 -8.01 -29.53 27.89
C GLN A 164 -8.99 -30.52 28.54
N ALA A 165 -9.96 -29.99 29.29
CA ALA A 165 -11.00 -30.78 29.96
C ALA A 165 -12.39 -30.63 29.30
N PHE A 166 -12.50 -29.87 28.21
CA PHE A 166 -13.76 -29.61 27.50
C PHE A 166 -13.52 -29.38 26.01
N HIS A 167 -14.54 -29.56 25.20
CA HIS A 167 -14.48 -29.27 23.76
C HIS A 167 -14.49 -27.75 23.54
N VAL A 168 -13.57 -27.24 22.71
CA VAL A 168 -13.42 -25.81 22.41
C VAL A 168 -14.05 -25.47 21.06
N ILE A 169 -14.26 -26.48 20.21
CA ILE A 169 -14.85 -26.34 18.88
C ILE A 169 -16.08 -27.23 18.87
N ASP A 170 -17.25 -26.63 19.04
CA ASP A 170 -18.57 -27.22 18.76
C ASP A 170 -19.33 -26.29 17.82
#